data_c7d31e3eca384df5b7b5d498aeb92901
#
_entry.id   c7d31e3eca384df5b7b5d498aeb92901
#
_cell.length_a   1.000
_cell.length_b   1.000
_cell.length_c   1.000
_cell.angle_alpha   90.00
_cell.angle_beta   90.00
_cell.angle_gamma   90.00
#
_symmetry.space_group_name_H-M   'P 1'
#
loop_
_entity.id
_entity.type
_entity.pdbx_description
1 polymer ?
#
loop_
_entity_poly.entity_id
_entity_poly.type
_entity_poly.pdbx_seq_one_letter_code
_entity_poly.pdbx_strand_id
1 'polypeptide(L)'
;MNSKRILLSPPHMGGTEQTYIAQAFQDNWIAPTGPHIDLFENRLVDFLDEKSQVVALNSGTAAIHLGLQLLGVQKGDVVLCQSLTFIASVN
;
A
#
# COMPACT_ATOMS: atom_id res chain seq x y z
N MET A 1 -10.13 -17.77 33.64
CA MET A 1 -9.87 -16.35 33.30
C MET A 1 -9.75 -16.23 31.80
N ASN A 2 -10.69 -15.58 31.12
CA ASN A 2 -10.58 -15.30 29.68
C ASN A 2 -9.54 -14.19 29.50
N SER A 3 -8.29 -14.54 29.23
CA SER A 3 -7.27 -13.55 28.91
C SER A 3 -7.61 -12.97 27.55
N LYS A 4 -8.08 -11.72 27.52
CA LYS A 4 -8.35 -11.00 26.27
C LYS A 4 -7.02 -10.86 25.52
N ARG A 5 -6.92 -11.47 24.34
CA ARG A 5 -5.73 -11.37 23.50
C ARG A 5 -5.53 -9.92 23.05
N ILE A 6 -4.37 -9.38 23.34
CA ILE A 6 -3.98 -8.05 22.87
C ILE A 6 -3.28 -8.23 21.53
N LEU A 7 -3.81 -7.58 20.50
CA LEU A 7 -3.21 -7.55 19.16
C LEU A 7 -2.31 -6.34 19.02
N LEU A 8 -1.15 -6.52 18.40
CA LEU A 8 -0.20 -5.44 18.20
C LEU A 8 -0.73 -4.37 17.22
N SER A 9 -1.30 -4.82 16.10
CA SER A 9 -1.79 -3.94 15.04
C SER A 9 -2.99 -4.59 14.33
N PRO A 10 -4.19 -4.56 14.95
CA PRO A 10 -5.38 -5.09 14.31
C PRO A 10 -5.78 -4.20 13.11
N PRO A 11 -6.37 -4.78 12.04
CA PRO A 11 -6.95 -3.99 10.97
C PRO A 11 -8.02 -3.03 11.50
N HIS A 12 -8.03 -1.83 10.96
CA HIS A 12 -9.06 -0.83 11.24
C HIS A 12 -10.02 -0.72 10.07
N MET A 13 -11.31 -0.71 10.35
CA MET A 13 -12.38 -0.53 9.36
C MET A 13 -13.01 0.85 9.56
N GLY A 14 -12.96 1.69 8.52
CA GLY A 14 -13.50 3.04 8.55
C GLY A 14 -15.02 3.12 8.39
N GLY A 15 -15.63 2.04 7.85
CA GLY A 15 -17.07 1.87 7.67
C GLY A 15 -17.57 2.09 6.25
N THR A 16 -16.76 2.63 5.35
CA THR A 16 -17.12 2.87 3.93
C THR A 16 -16.58 1.81 2.96
N GLU A 17 -15.71 0.90 3.42
CA GLU A 17 -15.02 -0.09 2.59
C GLU A 17 -16.00 -0.97 1.80
N GLN A 18 -17.05 -1.43 2.48
CA GLN A 18 -18.08 -2.27 1.86
C GLN A 18 -18.83 -1.54 0.73
N THR A 19 -19.01 -0.24 0.85
CA THR A 19 -19.66 0.58 -0.17
C THR A 19 -18.81 0.64 -1.45
N TYR A 20 -17.51 0.88 -1.32
CA TYR A 20 -16.60 0.91 -2.45
C TYR A 20 -16.45 -0.47 -3.12
N ILE A 21 -16.40 -1.54 -2.32
CA ILE A 21 -16.38 -2.91 -2.83
C ILE A 21 -17.66 -3.20 -3.63
N ALA A 22 -18.82 -2.90 -3.06
CA ALA A 22 -20.11 -3.11 -3.73
C ALA A 22 -20.20 -2.33 -5.04
N GLN A 23 -19.74 -1.08 -5.05
CA GLN A 23 -19.71 -0.26 -6.27
C GLN A 23 -18.80 -0.87 -7.34
N ALA A 24 -17.61 -1.32 -6.97
CA ALA A 24 -16.68 -1.95 -7.92
C ALA A 24 -17.31 -3.19 -8.58
N PHE A 25 -18.02 -4.01 -7.82
CA PHE A 25 -18.75 -5.16 -8.36
C PHE A 25 -19.93 -4.75 -9.25
N GLN A 26 -20.70 -3.75 -8.85
CA GLN A 26 -21.82 -3.23 -9.63
C GLN A 26 -21.37 -2.69 -11.00
N ASP A 27 -20.26 -1.98 -11.02
CA ASP A 27 -19.71 -1.34 -12.21
C ASP A 27 -18.78 -2.28 -13.00
N ASN A 28 -18.64 -3.54 -12.56
CA ASN A 28 -17.77 -4.55 -13.17
C ASN A 28 -16.27 -4.17 -13.22
N TRP A 29 -15.83 -3.34 -12.28
CA TRP A 29 -14.41 -2.98 -12.12
C TRP A 29 -13.70 -3.94 -11.17
N ILE A 30 -13.60 -5.20 -11.57
CA ILE A 30 -12.88 -6.26 -10.84
C ILE A 30 -11.57 -6.57 -11.59
N ALA A 31 -10.76 -5.54 -11.78
CA ALA A 31 -9.54 -5.58 -12.56
C ALA A 31 -8.43 -4.79 -11.85
N PRO A 32 -7.15 -4.96 -12.22
CA PRO A 32 -6.04 -4.19 -11.64
C PRO A 32 -6.01 -2.71 -12.07
N THR A 33 -7.00 -2.25 -12.81
CA THR A 33 -7.22 -0.86 -13.22
C THR A 33 -8.65 -0.46 -12.95
N GLY A 34 -8.94 0.84 -12.91
CA GLY A 34 -10.30 1.33 -12.76
C GLY A 34 -10.41 2.61 -11.94
N PRO A 35 -11.60 3.20 -11.87
CA PRO A 35 -11.82 4.53 -11.31
C PRO A 35 -11.42 4.65 -9.83
N HIS A 36 -11.50 3.56 -9.05
CA HIS A 36 -11.08 3.59 -7.65
C HIS A 36 -9.56 3.67 -7.49
N ILE A 37 -8.79 3.07 -8.40
CA ILE A 37 -7.34 3.14 -8.40
C ILE A 37 -6.90 4.55 -8.80
N ASP A 38 -7.47 5.09 -9.85
CA ASP A 38 -7.19 6.46 -10.30
C ASP A 38 -7.54 7.49 -9.20
N LEU A 39 -8.68 7.30 -8.53
CA LEU A 39 -9.10 8.15 -7.43
C LEU A 39 -8.12 8.06 -6.24
N PHE A 40 -7.66 6.87 -5.91
CA PHE A 40 -6.69 6.66 -4.83
C PHE A 40 -5.36 7.35 -5.13
N GLU A 41 -4.82 7.17 -6.33
CA GLU A 41 -3.58 7.80 -6.77
C GLU A 41 -3.69 9.34 -6.77
N ASN A 42 -4.75 9.88 -7.35
CA ASN A 42 -4.99 11.33 -7.38
C ASN A 42 -5.14 11.93 -5.98
N ARG A 43 -5.87 11.27 -5.07
CA ARG A 43 -6.02 11.74 -3.68
C ARG A 43 -4.70 11.77 -2.93
N LEU A 44 -3.80 10.85 -3.21
CA LEU A 44 -2.46 10.87 -2.62
C LEU A 44 -1.57 11.96 -3.24
N VAL A 45 -1.69 12.23 -4.54
CA VAL A 45 -1.02 13.37 -5.17
C VAL A 45 -1.45 14.68 -4.52
N ASP A 46 -2.77 14.90 -4.37
CA ASP A 46 -3.32 16.10 -3.71
C ASP A 46 -2.83 16.23 -2.26
N PHE A 47 -2.75 15.10 -1.55
CA PHE A 47 -2.31 15.08 -0.15
C PHE A 47 -0.81 15.38 0.01
N LEU A 48 0.01 14.98 -0.95
CA LEU A 48 1.46 15.15 -0.87
C LEU A 48 1.90 16.58 -1.23
N ASP A 49 1.75 16.99 -2.46
CA ASP A 49 2.18 18.34 -2.90
C ASP A 49 1.78 18.71 -4.34
N GLU A 50 0.90 17.95 -4.95
CA GLU A 50 0.48 18.07 -6.35
C GLU A 50 1.61 17.96 -7.41
N LYS A 51 2.86 17.78 -6.98
CA LYS A 51 4.03 17.62 -7.86
C LYS A 51 4.52 16.18 -7.92
N SER A 52 4.18 15.39 -6.91
CA SER A 52 4.57 14.00 -6.84
C SER A 52 3.73 13.16 -7.81
N GLN A 53 4.32 12.08 -8.30
CA GLN A 53 3.60 11.05 -9.01
C GLN A 53 3.35 9.89 -8.06
N VAL A 54 2.16 9.33 -8.10
CA VAL A 54 1.75 8.20 -7.25
C VAL A 54 1.33 7.03 -8.13
N VAL A 55 1.79 5.86 -7.79
CA VAL A 55 1.40 4.61 -8.44
C VAL A 55 0.95 3.62 -7.39
N ALA A 56 -0.26 3.11 -7.51
CA ALA A 56 -0.78 2.06 -6.66
C ALA A 56 -0.19 0.70 -7.04
N LEU A 57 0.30 -0.03 -6.04
CA LEU A 57 0.85 -1.37 -6.21
C LEU A 57 0.08 -2.36 -5.33
N ASN A 58 0.19 -3.63 -5.66
CA ASN A 58 -0.55 -4.70 -4.98
C ASN A 58 -0.06 -5.02 -3.56
N SER A 59 1.13 -4.53 -3.17
CA SER A 59 1.70 -4.80 -1.85
C SER A 59 2.82 -3.82 -1.49
N GLY A 60 3.08 -3.66 -0.19
CA GLY A 60 4.24 -2.92 0.30
C GLY A 60 5.57 -3.53 -0.14
N THR A 61 5.65 -4.84 -0.28
CA THR A 61 6.84 -5.52 -0.82
C THR A 61 7.14 -5.06 -2.26
N ALA A 62 6.12 -5.00 -3.11
CA ALA A 62 6.26 -4.51 -4.48
C ALA A 62 6.66 -3.03 -4.51
N ALA A 63 6.13 -2.22 -3.59
CA ALA A 63 6.47 -0.80 -3.48
C ALA A 63 7.93 -0.60 -3.07
N ILE A 64 8.42 -1.34 -2.09
CA ILE A 64 9.84 -1.30 -1.68
C ILE A 64 10.74 -1.73 -2.84
N HIS A 65 10.42 -2.84 -3.50
CA HIS A 65 11.21 -3.35 -4.63
C HIS A 65 11.30 -2.33 -5.78
N LEU A 66 10.17 -1.78 -6.20
CA LEU A 66 10.13 -0.77 -7.26
C LEU A 66 10.86 0.50 -6.84
N GLY A 67 10.69 0.95 -5.60
CA GLY A 67 11.38 2.13 -5.05
C GLY A 67 12.90 1.98 -5.09
N LEU A 68 13.43 0.84 -4.67
CA LEU A 68 14.88 0.56 -4.74
C LEU A 68 15.39 0.54 -6.18
N GLN A 69 14.62 -0.02 -7.13
CA GLN A 69 14.97 0.01 -8.55
C GLN A 69 15.00 1.42 -9.11
N LEU A 70 14.01 2.25 -8.78
CA LEU A 70 13.94 3.65 -9.23
C LEU A 70 15.11 4.49 -8.67
N LEU A 71 15.58 4.17 -7.45
CA LEU A 71 16.76 4.78 -6.86
C LEU A 71 18.08 4.26 -7.46
N GLY A 72 18.04 3.28 -8.34
CA GLY A 72 19.22 2.72 -8.97
C GLY A 72 20.06 1.81 -8.07
N VAL A 73 19.48 1.28 -6.99
CA VAL A 73 20.18 0.38 -6.06
C VAL A 73 20.59 -0.91 -6.78
N GLN A 74 21.86 -1.30 -6.62
CA GLN A 74 22.46 -2.43 -7.29
C GLN A 74 23.13 -3.40 -6.30
N LYS A 75 23.54 -4.55 -6.82
CA LYS A 75 24.30 -5.54 -6.04
C LYS A 75 25.61 -4.94 -5.50
N GLY A 76 25.76 -4.96 -4.20
CA GLY A 76 26.92 -4.40 -3.49
C GLY A 76 26.61 -3.10 -2.75
N ASP A 77 25.47 -2.47 -3.03
CA ASP A 77 25.03 -1.29 -2.29
C ASP A 77 24.56 -1.65 -0.88
N VAL A 78 24.63 -0.69 0.02
CA VAL A 78 24.19 -0.83 1.41
C VAL A 78 22.89 -0.08 1.60
N VAL A 79 21.87 -0.80 2.06
CA VAL A 79 20.56 -0.22 2.37
C VAL A 79 20.32 -0.32 3.87
N LEU A 80 20.03 0.80 4.52
CA LEU A 80 19.73 0.84 5.96
C LEU A 80 18.23 0.59 6.18
N CYS A 81 17.91 -0.34 7.06
CA CYS A 81 16.54 -0.60 7.47
C CYS A 81 16.44 -0.88 8.97
N GLN A 82 15.26 -0.73 9.54
CA GLN A 82 15.00 -1.10 10.93
C GLN A 82 14.89 -2.62 11.09
N SER A 83 15.21 -3.13 12.29
CA SER A 83 15.12 -4.56 12.60
C SER A 83 13.71 -5.01 13.01
N LEU A 84 12.88 -4.11 13.54
CA LEU A 84 11.49 -4.40 13.92
C LEU A 84 10.54 -4.04 12.76
N THR A 85 10.48 -4.90 11.76
CA THR A 85 9.64 -4.71 10.56
C THR A 85 9.35 -6.05 9.89
N PHE A 86 8.49 -6.06 8.87
CA PHE A 86 8.30 -7.23 8.03
C PHE A 86 9.56 -7.57 7.25
N ILE A 87 9.78 -8.86 7.03
CA ILE A 87 10.98 -9.39 6.34
C ILE A 87 11.17 -8.83 4.93
N ALA A 88 10.10 -8.39 4.28
CA ALA A 88 10.15 -7.78 2.96
C ALA A 88 11.09 -6.56 2.85
N SER A 89 11.41 -5.90 3.98
CA SER A 89 12.34 -4.77 4.00
C SER A 89 13.81 -5.18 3.85
N VAL A 90 14.13 -6.48 4.01
CA VAL A 90 15.51 -7.01 3.98
C VAL A 90 15.73 -8.13 2.95
N ASN A 91 14.69 -8.53 2.22
CA ASN A 91 14.77 -9.56 1.18
C ASN A 91 15.28 -9.02 -0.15
#